data_766fd9df47baea1bbd15dc9cf13fb85a
#
_entry.id   766fd9df47baea1bbd15dc9cf13fb85a
#
_cell.length_a   1.000
_cell.length_b   1.000
_cell.length_c   1.000
_cell.angle_alpha   90.00
_cell.angle_beta   90.00
_cell.angle_gamma   90.00
#
_symmetry.space_group_name_H-M   'P 1'
#
loop_
_entity.id
_entity.type
_entity.pdbx_description
1 polymer ?
#
loop_
_entity_poly.entity_id
_entity_poly.type
_entity_poly.pdbx_seq_one_letter_code
_entity_poly.pdbx_strand_id
1 'polypeptide(L)'
;MKVSEYATEVINSRPYKYQTRQTFFKDLKRLGIWEMEVENINSALIRDVVEKIQTQSTRKRLFITARSIFKDLGICQDLPNLEAEGKIYDIPTQAELEWLIDKSKYRLQLLLCMFGGLRVGEACAVTPEKLSGDYLDVNQAYSQDGLHLGSPKTYGKILLPHWLAEEVRNMKPNQYWKIGRTTKLVSHSCYKLSRSAKFKDMTGGKTVNPHMLRHWYATDMIRRGVNPEVVRRQMRHKNVSVTLRIYTQVRSEEIEASLPTRLDEMKKPLETPVRALRLVK
;
A
#
# COMPACT_ATOMS: atom_id res chain seq x y z
N MET A 1 14.52 -35.74 -5.37
CA MET A 1 13.35 -34.96 -5.90
C MET A 1 13.75 -33.52 -6.03
N LYS A 2 13.52 -32.90 -7.20
CA LYS A 2 13.86 -31.49 -7.42
C LYS A 2 12.95 -30.55 -6.62
N VAL A 3 13.49 -29.40 -6.23
CA VAL A 3 12.71 -28.30 -5.58
C VAL A 3 11.55 -27.87 -6.47
N SER A 4 11.71 -27.84 -7.78
CA SER A 4 10.65 -27.51 -8.74
C SER A 4 9.44 -28.42 -8.65
N GLU A 5 9.64 -29.72 -8.48
CA GLU A 5 8.58 -30.75 -8.31
C GLU A 5 7.92 -30.61 -6.96
N TYR A 6 8.71 -30.64 -5.89
CA TYR A 6 8.24 -30.50 -4.51
C TYR A 6 7.45 -29.20 -4.28
N ALA A 7 8.03 -28.07 -4.69
CA ALA A 7 7.37 -26.78 -4.50
C ALA A 7 6.07 -26.65 -5.29
N THR A 8 6.01 -27.25 -6.48
CA THR A 8 4.78 -27.26 -7.29
C THR A 8 3.67 -28.04 -6.59
N GLU A 9 3.99 -29.19 -6.02
CA GLU A 9 3.06 -29.98 -5.23
C GLU A 9 2.58 -29.21 -3.99
N VAL A 10 3.50 -28.69 -3.17
CA VAL A 10 3.19 -27.90 -1.96
C VAL A 10 2.37 -26.66 -2.26
N ILE A 11 2.70 -25.93 -3.33
CA ILE A 11 1.99 -24.69 -3.70
C ILE A 11 0.57 -25.00 -4.21
N ASN A 12 0.39 -26.13 -4.90
CA ASN A 12 -0.91 -26.54 -5.44
C ASN A 12 -1.82 -27.16 -4.39
N SER A 13 -1.28 -27.89 -3.42
CA SER A 13 -2.04 -28.51 -2.33
C SER A 13 -2.60 -27.49 -1.31
N ARG A 14 -1.99 -26.31 -1.21
CA ARG A 14 -2.39 -25.29 -0.24
C ARG A 14 -3.31 -24.24 -0.85
N PRO A 15 -4.26 -23.65 -0.09
CA PRO A 15 -5.24 -22.68 -0.60
C PRO A 15 -4.64 -21.28 -0.85
N TYR A 16 -3.49 -21.23 -1.51
CA TYR A 16 -2.87 -19.95 -1.86
C TYR A 16 -3.59 -19.26 -3.01
N LYS A 17 -3.76 -17.94 -2.90
CA LYS A 17 -4.25 -17.12 -4.01
C LYS A 17 -3.26 -17.17 -5.19
N TYR A 18 -3.75 -17.06 -6.40
CA TYR A 18 -2.94 -17.10 -7.64
C TYR A 18 -1.68 -16.25 -7.57
N GLN A 19 -1.78 -14.98 -7.13
CA GLN A 19 -0.63 -14.08 -7.01
C GLN A 19 0.42 -14.56 -5.99
N THR A 20 0.00 -15.19 -4.92
CA THR A 20 0.91 -15.78 -3.92
C THR A 20 1.67 -16.95 -4.52
N ARG A 21 0.99 -17.82 -5.26
CA ARG A 21 1.62 -18.94 -5.98
C ARG A 21 2.68 -18.43 -6.94
N GLN A 22 2.35 -17.44 -7.77
CA GLN A 22 3.29 -16.82 -8.72
C GLN A 22 4.49 -16.17 -8.01
N THR A 23 4.27 -15.60 -6.84
CA THR A 23 5.36 -15.00 -6.05
C THR A 23 6.31 -16.08 -5.54
N PHE A 24 5.80 -17.19 -5.01
CA PHE A 24 6.62 -18.31 -4.55
C PHE A 24 7.48 -18.89 -5.66
N PHE A 25 6.90 -19.16 -6.84
CA PHE A 25 7.66 -19.63 -7.99
C PHE A 25 8.80 -18.68 -8.39
N LYS A 26 8.51 -17.37 -8.44
CA LYS A 26 9.54 -16.36 -8.75
C LYS A 26 10.63 -16.29 -7.68
N ASP A 27 10.26 -16.39 -6.43
CA ASP A 27 11.20 -16.30 -5.33
C ASP A 27 12.12 -17.53 -5.27
N LEU A 28 11.63 -18.75 -5.50
CA LEU A 28 12.45 -19.96 -5.58
C LEU A 28 13.44 -19.90 -6.76
N LYS A 29 12.99 -19.41 -7.91
CA LYS A 29 13.89 -19.16 -9.06
C LYS A 29 14.95 -18.11 -8.73
N ARG A 30 14.57 -17.03 -8.02
CA ARG A 30 15.51 -15.99 -7.61
C ARG A 30 16.52 -16.45 -6.57
N LEU A 31 16.15 -17.43 -5.73
CA LEU A 31 17.08 -18.10 -4.82
C LEU A 31 18.06 -19.02 -5.54
N GLY A 32 17.86 -19.28 -6.84
CA GLY A 32 18.72 -20.17 -7.62
C GLY A 32 18.58 -21.65 -7.30
N ILE A 33 17.57 -22.02 -6.50
CA ILE A 33 17.39 -23.39 -5.98
C ILE A 33 16.38 -24.23 -6.77
N TRP A 34 15.77 -23.66 -7.80
CA TRP A 34 14.65 -24.26 -8.54
C TRP A 34 14.95 -25.66 -9.11
N GLU A 35 16.18 -25.86 -9.63
CA GLU A 35 16.63 -27.13 -10.22
C GLU A 35 17.45 -28.01 -9.26
N MET A 36 17.64 -27.55 -8.02
CA MET A 36 18.39 -28.31 -7.02
C MET A 36 17.57 -29.46 -6.42
N GLU A 37 18.26 -30.49 -5.94
CA GLU A 37 17.60 -31.53 -5.15
C GLU A 37 17.24 -31.01 -3.76
N VAL A 38 16.06 -31.41 -3.25
CA VAL A 38 15.52 -30.94 -1.97
C VAL A 38 16.46 -31.29 -0.80
N GLU A 39 17.15 -32.41 -0.87
CA GLU A 39 18.11 -32.89 0.15
C GLU A 39 19.32 -31.93 0.32
N ASN A 40 19.61 -31.14 -0.72
CA ASN A 40 20.70 -30.16 -0.70
C ASN A 40 20.26 -28.79 -0.16
N ILE A 41 18.99 -28.62 0.18
CA ILE A 41 18.48 -27.34 0.70
C ILE A 41 18.65 -27.30 2.21
N ASN A 42 19.27 -26.21 2.67
CA ASN A 42 19.42 -25.91 4.09
C ASN A 42 19.43 -24.39 4.33
N SER A 43 19.35 -24.00 5.59
CA SER A 43 19.31 -22.59 5.98
C SER A 43 20.58 -21.82 5.62
N ALA A 44 21.75 -22.47 5.64
CA ALA A 44 23.03 -21.82 5.32
C ALA A 44 23.07 -21.40 3.84
N LEU A 45 22.66 -22.31 2.94
CA LEU A 45 22.54 -22.00 1.51
C LEU A 45 21.58 -20.81 1.25
N ILE A 46 20.40 -20.84 1.90
CA ILE A 46 19.42 -19.76 1.73
C ILE A 46 19.95 -18.42 2.25
N ARG A 47 20.67 -18.42 3.41
CA ARG A 47 21.29 -17.21 3.96
C ARG A 47 22.34 -16.66 3.00
N ASP A 48 23.26 -17.47 2.51
CA ASP A 48 24.34 -17.05 1.59
C ASP A 48 23.78 -16.36 0.33
N VAL A 49 22.73 -16.94 -0.26
CA VAL A 49 22.07 -16.32 -1.44
C VAL A 49 21.36 -15.02 -1.08
N VAL A 50 20.64 -14.98 0.05
CA VAL A 50 19.84 -13.82 0.44
C VAL A 50 20.71 -12.65 0.89
N GLU A 51 21.86 -12.88 1.51
CA GLU A 51 22.81 -11.84 1.92
C GLU A 51 23.34 -11.02 0.76
N LYS A 52 23.47 -11.60 -0.41
CA LYS A 52 23.89 -10.93 -1.66
C LYS A 52 22.82 -9.95 -2.20
N ILE A 53 21.60 -9.97 -1.66
CA ILE A 53 20.50 -9.12 -2.10
C ILE A 53 20.51 -7.80 -1.33
N GLN A 54 20.58 -6.68 -2.02
CA GLN A 54 20.66 -5.35 -1.40
C GLN A 54 19.41 -4.97 -0.62
N THR A 55 18.20 -5.32 -1.14
CA THR A 55 16.94 -4.82 -0.62
C THR A 55 16.41 -5.66 0.55
N GLN A 56 16.35 -5.11 1.76
CA GLN A 56 15.89 -5.79 2.97
C GLN A 56 14.47 -6.37 2.84
N SER A 57 13.53 -5.64 2.23
CA SER A 57 12.17 -6.15 1.98
C SER A 57 12.15 -7.39 1.09
N THR A 58 13.08 -7.49 0.13
CA THR A 58 13.25 -8.69 -0.70
C THR A 58 13.87 -9.82 0.10
N ARG A 59 14.90 -9.55 0.91
CA ARG A 59 15.49 -10.55 1.84
C ARG A 59 14.41 -11.16 2.73
N LYS A 60 13.63 -10.31 3.41
CA LYS A 60 12.49 -10.74 4.25
C LYS A 60 11.54 -11.66 3.49
N ARG A 61 11.14 -11.28 2.28
CA ARG A 61 10.19 -12.06 1.47
C ARG A 61 10.76 -13.42 1.09
N LEU A 62 12.03 -13.49 0.69
CA LEU A 62 12.68 -14.74 0.32
C LEU A 62 12.80 -15.71 1.50
N PHE A 63 13.12 -15.21 2.70
CA PHE A 63 13.10 -16.04 3.92
C PHE A 63 11.70 -16.55 4.25
N ILE A 64 10.66 -15.71 4.11
CA ILE A 64 9.27 -16.13 4.29
C ILE A 64 8.90 -17.24 3.27
N THR A 65 9.30 -17.07 2.01
CA THR A 65 9.05 -18.08 0.97
C THR A 65 9.73 -19.41 1.31
N ALA A 66 11.03 -19.38 1.64
CA ALA A 66 11.77 -20.60 2.00
C ALA A 66 11.12 -21.33 3.19
N ARG A 67 10.88 -20.62 4.32
CA ARG A 67 10.19 -21.21 5.48
C ARG A 67 8.82 -21.78 5.14
N SER A 68 8.05 -21.08 4.31
CA SER A 68 6.70 -21.51 3.95
C SER A 68 6.69 -22.76 3.08
N ILE A 69 7.57 -22.84 2.09
CA ILE A 69 7.63 -23.99 1.16
C ILE A 69 8.20 -25.24 1.84
N PHE A 70 9.27 -25.08 2.58
CA PHE A 70 9.97 -26.20 3.23
C PHE A 70 9.49 -26.51 4.65
N LYS A 71 8.32 -25.96 5.05
CA LYS A 71 7.76 -26.14 6.39
C LYS A 71 7.57 -27.61 6.76
N ASP A 72 7.00 -28.40 5.86
CA ASP A 72 6.62 -29.79 6.12
C ASP A 72 7.85 -30.70 6.22
N LEU A 73 8.99 -30.27 5.70
CA LEU A 73 10.28 -30.94 5.82
C LEU A 73 11.08 -30.50 7.06
N GLY A 74 10.58 -29.52 7.82
CA GLY A 74 11.27 -28.97 9.00
C GLY A 74 12.54 -28.18 8.69
N ILE A 75 12.93 -28.02 7.42
CA ILE A 75 14.12 -27.26 7.01
C ILE A 75 13.81 -25.77 6.83
N CYS A 76 14.83 -24.93 6.96
CA CYS A 76 14.72 -23.46 6.83
C CYS A 76 13.86 -22.79 7.91
N GLN A 77 13.50 -23.45 9.01
CA GLN A 77 12.67 -22.86 10.07
C GLN A 77 13.47 -21.90 10.98
N ASP A 78 14.78 -22.04 11.05
CA ASP A 78 15.74 -21.23 11.79
C ASP A 78 16.17 -19.94 11.03
N LEU A 79 15.65 -19.71 9.82
CA LEU A 79 15.91 -18.48 9.08
C LEU A 79 15.40 -17.24 9.83
N PRO A 80 16.14 -16.11 9.82
CA PRO A 80 15.80 -14.95 10.61
C PRO A 80 14.47 -14.31 10.17
N ASN A 81 13.73 -13.80 11.16
CA ASN A 81 12.52 -13.03 10.91
C ASN A 81 12.87 -11.54 10.82
N LEU A 82 13.29 -11.11 9.62
CA LEU A 82 13.67 -9.72 9.40
C LEU A 82 12.46 -8.79 9.55
N GLU A 83 12.62 -7.70 10.26
CA GLU A 83 11.65 -6.61 10.23
C GLU A 83 11.80 -5.81 8.93
N ALA A 84 10.68 -5.37 8.36
CA ALA A 84 10.73 -4.49 7.21
C ALA A 84 10.95 -3.06 7.70
N GLU A 85 12.00 -2.41 7.23
CA GLU A 85 12.15 -0.97 7.39
C GLU A 85 10.92 -0.25 6.83
N GLY A 86 10.39 0.68 7.59
CA GLY A 86 9.29 1.53 7.14
C GLY A 86 9.79 2.42 6.00
N LYS A 87 9.17 2.31 4.82
CA LYS A 87 9.43 3.29 3.76
C LYS A 87 8.82 4.62 4.14
N ILE A 88 9.66 5.63 4.24
CA ILE A 88 9.22 7.03 4.22
C ILE A 88 8.98 7.37 2.75
N TYR A 89 7.78 7.82 2.43
CA TYR A 89 7.43 8.22 1.07
C TYR A 89 7.55 9.74 0.97
N ASP A 90 8.43 10.21 0.11
CA ASP A 90 8.43 11.60 -0.32
C ASP A 90 7.28 11.80 -1.31
N ILE A 91 6.12 12.21 -0.78
CA ILE A 91 4.87 12.31 -1.52
C ILE A 91 4.79 13.70 -2.14
N PRO A 92 4.47 13.84 -3.45
CA PRO A 92 4.22 15.12 -4.07
C PRO A 92 3.05 15.87 -3.40
N THR A 93 3.00 17.17 -3.57
CA THR A 93 1.90 18.03 -3.12
C THR A 93 0.58 17.66 -3.79
N GLN A 94 -0.53 18.10 -3.22
CA GLN A 94 -1.86 17.88 -3.79
C GLN A 94 -1.94 18.41 -5.24
N ALA A 95 -1.48 19.62 -5.48
CA ALA A 95 -1.54 20.25 -6.81
C ALA A 95 -0.73 19.48 -7.86
N GLU A 96 0.45 18.97 -7.50
CA GLU A 96 1.27 18.14 -8.38
C GLU A 96 0.58 16.81 -8.72
N LEU A 97 -0.07 16.17 -7.73
CA LEU A 97 -0.82 14.94 -7.93
C LEU A 97 -2.07 15.15 -8.77
N GLU A 98 -2.81 16.23 -8.54
CA GLU A 98 -3.98 16.60 -9.35
C GLU A 98 -3.59 16.87 -10.80
N TRP A 99 -2.48 17.58 -11.04
CA TRP A 99 -1.95 17.77 -12.39
C TRP A 99 -1.69 16.42 -13.09
N LEU A 100 -1.06 15.46 -12.40
CA LEU A 100 -0.80 14.15 -12.96
C LEU A 100 -2.10 13.38 -13.27
N ILE A 101 -3.08 13.47 -12.38
CA ILE A 101 -4.38 12.81 -12.51
C ILE A 101 -5.15 13.34 -13.70
N ASP A 102 -5.17 14.67 -13.88
CA ASP A 102 -5.89 15.34 -14.98
C ASP A 102 -5.30 15.00 -16.36
N LYS A 103 -4.01 14.69 -16.44
CA LYS A 103 -3.37 14.23 -17.69
C LYS A 103 -3.60 12.74 -17.95
N SER A 104 -4.16 11.99 -17.01
CA SER A 104 -4.38 10.56 -17.17
C SER A 104 -5.73 10.26 -17.80
N LYS A 105 -5.74 9.36 -18.78
CA LYS A 105 -7.00 8.77 -19.31
C LYS A 105 -7.75 7.91 -18.28
N TYR A 106 -7.11 7.59 -17.15
CA TYR A 106 -7.69 6.85 -16.04
C TYR A 106 -7.94 7.74 -14.83
N ARG A 107 -8.34 8.99 -15.10
CA ARG A 107 -8.53 10.04 -14.10
C ARG A 107 -9.40 9.57 -12.93
N LEU A 108 -10.57 9.00 -13.19
CA LEU A 108 -11.49 8.58 -12.14
C LEU A 108 -10.88 7.51 -11.22
N GLN A 109 -10.19 6.50 -11.76
CA GLN A 109 -9.54 5.47 -10.93
C GLN A 109 -8.45 6.07 -10.04
N LEU A 110 -7.70 7.04 -10.53
CA LEU A 110 -6.67 7.73 -9.75
C LEU A 110 -7.29 8.66 -8.69
N LEU A 111 -8.39 9.35 -9.00
CA LEU A 111 -9.15 10.13 -8.02
C LEU A 111 -9.70 9.24 -6.91
N LEU A 112 -10.23 8.07 -7.24
CA LEU A 112 -10.71 7.09 -6.25
C LEU A 112 -9.55 6.59 -5.35
N CYS A 113 -8.34 6.46 -5.89
CA CYS A 113 -7.17 6.15 -5.07
C CYS A 113 -6.78 7.32 -4.15
N MET A 114 -6.81 8.56 -4.67
CA MET A 114 -6.36 9.76 -3.97
C MET A 114 -7.38 10.29 -2.96
N PHE A 115 -8.67 10.33 -3.28
CA PHE A 115 -9.70 10.94 -2.43
C PHE A 115 -10.67 9.92 -1.80
N GLY A 116 -10.69 8.67 -2.29
CA GLY A 116 -11.42 7.57 -1.67
C GLY A 116 -10.52 6.59 -0.92
N GLY A 117 -9.20 6.73 -1.04
CA GLY A 117 -8.24 5.83 -0.41
C GLY A 117 -8.32 4.39 -0.90
N LEU A 118 -8.82 4.12 -2.12
CA LEU A 118 -8.93 2.78 -2.67
C LEU A 118 -7.58 2.24 -3.14
N ARG A 119 -7.45 0.90 -3.12
CA ARG A 119 -6.38 0.25 -3.88
C ARG A 119 -6.72 0.27 -5.38
N VAL A 120 -5.72 0.32 -6.24
CA VAL A 120 -5.96 0.42 -7.70
C VAL A 120 -6.88 -0.69 -8.23
N GLY A 121 -6.76 -1.92 -7.74
CA GLY A 121 -7.65 -3.02 -8.13
C GLY A 121 -9.10 -2.82 -7.65
N GLU A 122 -9.29 -2.21 -6.50
CA GLU A 122 -10.60 -1.82 -5.97
C GLU A 122 -11.18 -0.67 -6.79
N ALA A 123 -10.38 0.37 -7.07
CA ALA A 123 -10.78 1.51 -7.89
C ALA A 123 -11.21 1.12 -9.30
N CYS A 124 -10.54 0.12 -9.90
CA CYS A 124 -10.91 -0.43 -11.20
C CYS A 124 -12.20 -1.27 -11.17
N ALA A 125 -12.66 -1.72 -9.99
CA ALA A 125 -13.86 -2.53 -9.81
C ALA A 125 -15.06 -1.72 -9.32
N VAL A 126 -14.94 -0.39 -9.22
CA VAL A 126 -16.05 0.49 -8.84
C VAL A 126 -17.09 0.54 -9.94
N THR A 127 -18.34 0.52 -9.53
CA THR A 127 -19.52 0.68 -10.41
C THR A 127 -20.56 1.55 -9.72
N PRO A 128 -21.41 2.28 -10.45
CA PRO A 128 -22.45 3.12 -9.85
C PRO A 128 -23.37 2.38 -8.90
N GLU A 129 -23.70 1.11 -9.18
CA GLU A 129 -24.61 0.28 -8.38
C GLU A 129 -24.06 -0.03 -6.98
N LYS A 130 -22.77 0.19 -6.76
CA LYS A 130 -22.12 0.02 -5.45
C LYS A 130 -22.21 1.25 -4.55
N LEU A 131 -22.79 2.35 -5.06
CA LEU A 131 -23.04 3.55 -4.29
C LEU A 131 -24.42 3.51 -3.60
N SER A 132 -24.43 3.92 -2.34
CA SER A 132 -25.65 4.22 -1.57
C SER A 132 -25.46 5.58 -0.92
N GLY A 133 -26.08 6.63 -1.47
CA GLY A 133 -25.68 7.99 -1.16
C GLY A 133 -24.22 8.21 -1.55
N ASP A 134 -23.41 8.76 -0.67
CA ASP A 134 -21.97 8.93 -0.88
C ASP A 134 -21.14 7.77 -0.35
N TYR A 135 -21.78 6.70 0.13
CA TYR A 135 -21.10 5.48 0.58
C TYR A 135 -20.87 4.52 -0.57
N LEU A 136 -19.64 4.14 -0.77
CA LEU A 136 -19.22 3.12 -1.73
C LEU A 136 -18.97 1.78 -1.03
N ASP A 137 -19.64 0.73 -1.50
CA ASP A 137 -19.40 -0.64 -1.05
C ASP A 137 -18.20 -1.25 -1.82
N VAL A 138 -17.11 -1.51 -1.10
CA VAL A 138 -15.89 -2.11 -1.67
C VAL A 138 -15.90 -3.61 -1.42
N ASN A 139 -16.57 -4.34 -2.28
CA ASN A 139 -16.78 -5.79 -2.21
C ASN A 139 -16.04 -6.58 -3.30
N GLN A 140 -15.43 -5.90 -4.27
CA GLN A 140 -14.68 -6.52 -5.38
C GLN A 140 -13.38 -5.77 -5.67
N ALA A 141 -12.43 -6.48 -6.26
CA ALA A 141 -11.18 -5.91 -6.77
C ALA A 141 -10.68 -6.71 -7.96
N TYR A 142 -10.12 -6.03 -8.94
CA TYR A 142 -9.34 -6.71 -9.98
C TYR A 142 -7.99 -7.16 -9.45
N SER A 143 -7.53 -8.31 -9.92
CA SER A 143 -6.18 -8.82 -9.68
C SER A 143 -5.11 -7.83 -10.23
N GLN A 144 -3.87 -8.02 -9.81
CA GLN A 144 -2.77 -7.15 -10.25
C GLN A 144 -2.53 -7.20 -11.76
N ASP A 145 -2.78 -8.36 -12.40
CA ASP A 145 -2.74 -8.49 -13.86
C ASP A 145 -3.98 -7.88 -14.55
N GLY A 146 -5.03 -7.56 -13.79
CA GLY A 146 -6.28 -6.99 -14.29
C GLY A 146 -7.17 -7.98 -15.02
N LEU A 147 -6.86 -9.28 -14.95
CA LEU A 147 -7.59 -10.34 -15.69
C LEU A 147 -8.72 -10.96 -14.88
N HIS A 148 -8.61 -10.94 -13.55
CA HIS A 148 -9.55 -11.61 -12.66
C HIS A 148 -10.21 -10.61 -11.72
N LEU A 149 -11.53 -10.62 -11.71
CA LEU A 149 -12.35 -9.93 -10.72
C LEU A 149 -12.63 -10.89 -9.57
N GLY A 150 -12.37 -10.46 -8.34
CA GLY A 150 -12.58 -11.30 -7.17
C GLY A 150 -12.69 -10.49 -5.89
N SER A 151 -12.60 -11.18 -4.77
CA SER A 151 -12.67 -10.58 -3.44
C SER A 151 -11.52 -9.59 -3.20
N PRO A 152 -11.79 -8.40 -2.63
CA PRO A 152 -10.73 -7.49 -2.21
C PRO A 152 -9.92 -8.09 -1.05
N LYS A 153 -8.78 -7.50 -0.72
CA LYS A 153 -8.02 -7.89 0.49
C LYS A 153 -8.80 -7.61 1.78
N THR A 154 -9.65 -6.60 1.76
CA THR A 154 -10.52 -6.18 2.87
C THR A 154 -11.81 -5.62 2.33
N TYR A 155 -12.92 -6.13 2.81
CA TYR A 155 -14.27 -5.61 2.53
C TYR A 155 -14.55 -4.35 3.35
N GLY A 156 -15.54 -3.57 2.94
CA GLY A 156 -16.12 -2.51 3.73
C GLY A 156 -16.68 -1.35 2.91
N LYS A 157 -17.55 -0.59 3.56
CA LYS A 157 -18.07 0.65 3.00
C LYS A 157 -17.14 1.80 3.34
N ILE A 158 -16.98 2.73 2.41
CA ILE A 158 -16.22 3.96 2.57
C ILE A 158 -17.08 5.15 2.18
N LEU A 159 -16.84 6.28 2.83
CA LEU A 159 -17.47 7.55 2.45
C LEU A 159 -16.60 8.22 1.40
N LEU A 160 -17.18 8.60 0.27
CA LEU A 160 -16.53 9.42 -0.75
C LEU A 160 -16.90 10.89 -0.56
N PRO A 161 -16.04 11.84 -0.95
CA PRO A 161 -16.45 13.22 -1.15
C PRO A 161 -17.65 13.26 -2.12
N HIS A 162 -18.62 14.11 -1.85
CA HIS A 162 -19.86 14.18 -2.64
C HIS A 162 -19.60 14.34 -4.15
N TRP A 163 -18.69 15.24 -4.53
CA TRP A 163 -18.32 15.45 -5.94
C TRP A 163 -17.75 14.19 -6.61
N LEU A 164 -16.98 13.36 -5.86
CA LEU A 164 -16.43 12.12 -6.40
C LEU A 164 -17.49 11.02 -6.50
N ALA A 165 -18.42 10.99 -5.56
CA ALA A 165 -19.60 10.10 -5.64
C ALA A 165 -20.46 10.46 -6.87
N GLU A 166 -20.65 11.74 -7.18
CA GLU A 166 -21.31 12.20 -8.39
C GLU A 166 -20.59 11.76 -9.66
N GLU A 167 -19.26 11.87 -9.72
CA GLU A 167 -18.48 11.34 -10.85
C GLU A 167 -18.68 9.83 -11.03
N VAL A 168 -18.77 9.07 -9.93
CA VAL A 168 -19.04 7.63 -9.99
C VAL A 168 -20.46 7.34 -10.49
N ARG A 169 -21.49 8.09 -10.03
CA ARG A 169 -22.89 7.93 -10.51
C ARG A 169 -23.00 8.16 -12.00
N ASN A 170 -22.29 9.16 -12.51
CA ASN A 170 -22.31 9.55 -13.92
C ASN A 170 -21.38 8.69 -14.81
N MET A 171 -20.77 7.67 -14.24
CA MET A 171 -19.88 6.76 -14.94
C MET A 171 -20.60 5.99 -16.06
N LYS A 172 -20.07 6.03 -17.28
CA LYS A 172 -20.64 5.24 -18.37
C LYS A 172 -20.10 3.80 -18.31
N PRO A 173 -20.97 2.78 -18.19
CA PRO A 173 -20.57 1.38 -17.95
C PRO A 173 -19.58 0.81 -18.96
N ASN A 174 -19.58 1.31 -20.19
CA ASN A 174 -18.85 0.71 -21.32
C ASN A 174 -17.40 1.17 -21.47
N GLN A 175 -16.95 2.21 -20.76
CA GLN A 175 -15.64 2.80 -21.01
C GLN A 175 -14.49 2.15 -20.21
N TYR A 176 -14.78 1.54 -19.05
CA TYR A 176 -13.75 1.15 -18.09
C TYR A 176 -13.69 -0.35 -17.78
N TRP A 177 -14.73 -1.13 -18.06
CA TRP A 177 -14.90 -2.49 -17.53
C TRP A 177 -14.65 -3.63 -18.53
N LYS A 178 -14.55 -3.35 -19.82
CA LYS A 178 -14.31 -4.36 -20.85
C LYS A 178 -12.84 -4.64 -21.16
N ILE A 179 -11.91 -3.90 -20.57
CA ILE A 179 -10.48 -4.03 -20.87
C ILE A 179 -9.82 -4.89 -19.80
N GLY A 180 -9.73 -6.18 -20.02
CA GLY A 180 -9.01 -7.11 -19.15
C GLY A 180 -7.52 -6.79 -19.08
N ARG A 181 -7.13 -5.85 -18.27
CA ARG A 181 -5.77 -5.42 -17.87
C ARG A 181 -5.80 -4.02 -17.25
N THR A 182 -6.97 -3.52 -16.90
CA THR A 182 -7.17 -2.13 -16.45
C THR A 182 -6.25 -1.75 -15.28
N THR A 183 -6.05 -2.63 -14.30
CA THR A 183 -5.16 -2.39 -13.14
C THR A 183 -3.72 -2.11 -13.56
N LYS A 184 -3.17 -2.90 -14.50
CA LYS A 184 -1.83 -2.66 -15.05
C LYS A 184 -1.77 -1.37 -15.86
N LEU A 185 -2.80 -1.10 -16.66
CA LEU A 185 -2.85 0.09 -17.50
C LEU A 185 -2.95 1.38 -16.68
N VAL A 186 -3.78 1.39 -15.62
CA VAL A 186 -3.86 2.51 -14.67
C VAL A 186 -2.49 2.74 -14.00
N SER A 187 -1.89 1.67 -13.49
CA SER A 187 -0.58 1.76 -12.81
C SER A 187 0.52 2.22 -13.77
N HIS A 188 0.54 1.68 -14.99
CA HIS A 188 1.53 2.07 -16.00
C HIS A 188 1.34 3.51 -16.47
N SER A 189 0.09 3.94 -16.70
CA SER A 189 -0.22 5.34 -17.06
C SER A 189 0.24 6.32 -15.99
N CYS A 190 -0.11 6.04 -14.73
CA CYS A 190 0.32 6.85 -13.58
C CYS A 190 1.85 6.95 -13.51
N TYR A 191 2.54 5.82 -13.58
CA TYR A 191 3.99 5.75 -13.53
C TYR A 191 4.64 6.47 -14.73
N LYS A 192 4.13 6.29 -15.95
CA LYS A 192 4.64 6.96 -17.15
C LYS A 192 4.52 8.48 -17.04
N LEU A 193 3.36 8.97 -16.59
CA LEU A 193 3.13 10.41 -16.40
C LEU A 193 4.07 10.99 -15.34
N SER A 194 4.28 10.28 -14.23
CA SER A 194 5.20 10.73 -13.19
C SER A 194 6.67 10.78 -13.63
N ARG A 195 7.02 10.14 -14.74
CA ARG A 195 8.37 10.19 -15.33
C ARG A 195 8.50 11.18 -16.49
N SER A 196 7.42 11.90 -16.83
CA SER A 196 7.51 12.95 -17.84
C SER A 196 8.43 14.09 -17.36
N ALA A 197 9.10 14.75 -18.30
CA ALA A 197 10.00 15.86 -17.98
C ALA A 197 9.28 16.92 -17.13
N LYS A 198 8.10 17.35 -17.56
CA LYS A 198 7.31 18.35 -16.84
C LYS A 198 6.98 17.97 -15.40
N PHE A 199 6.60 16.71 -15.13
CA PHE A 199 6.30 16.27 -13.76
C PHE A 199 7.58 16.19 -12.91
N LYS A 200 8.69 15.76 -13.48
CA LYS A 200 9.98 15.74 -12.80
C LYS A 200 10.45 17.14 -12.43
N ASP A 201 10.30 18.09 -13.34
CA ASP A 201 10.65 19.49 -13.08
C ASP A 201 9.78 20.09 -11.95
N MET A 202 8.47 19.79 -11.95
CA MET A 202 7.55 20.24 -10.90
C MET A 202 7.89 19.65 -9.52
N THR A 203 8.31 18.39 -9.46
CA THR A 203 8.40 17.62 -8.22
C THR A 203 9.82 17.34 -7.73
N GLY A 204 10.84 17.87 -8.41
CA GLY A 204 12.23 17.51 -8.12
C GLY A 204 12.56 16.04 -8.40
N GLY A 205 11.91 15.44 -9.41
CA GLY A 205 12.20 14.07 -9.84
C GLY A 205 11.43 12.95 -9.15
N LYS A 206 10.42 13.26 -8.35
CA LYS A 206 9.57 12.26 -7.66
C LYS A 206 8.83 11.38 -8.67
N THR A 207 8.63 10.12 -8.30
CA THR A 207 7.82 9.18 -9.09
C THR A 207 6.58 8.75 -8.31
N VAL A 208 5.46 8.59 -9.00
CA VAL A 208 4.16 8.29 -8.39
C VAL A 208 3.59 6.99 -8.95
N ASN A 209 2.98 6.22 -8.08
CA ASN A 209 2.14 5.09 -8.43
C ASN A 209 0.80 5.18 -7.68
N PRO A 210 -0.24 4.44 -8.08
CA PRO A 210 -1.55 4.53 -7.44
C PRO A 210 -1.56 4.24 -5.93
N HIS A 211 -0.59 3.46 -5.43
CA HIS A 211 -0.50 3.20 -4.00
C HIS A 211 -0.01 4.43 -3.21
N MET A 212 0.83 5.26 -3.83
CA MET A 212 1.24 6.55 -3.24
C MET A 212 0.08 7.53 -3.14
N LEU A 213 -0.86 7.55 -4.12
CA LEU A 213 -2.09 8.34 -4.04
C LEU A 213 -2.93 7.94 -2.82
N ARG A 214 -3.09 6.64 -2.60
CA ARG A 214 -3.74 6.12 -1.39
C ARG A 214 -2.97 6.47 -0.11
N HIS A 215 -1.64 6.48 -0.16
CA HIS A 215 -0.80 6.93 0.96
C HIS A 215 -1.00 8.41 1.25
N TRP A 216 -1.05 9.24 0.20
CA TRP A 216 -1.34 10.66 0.30
C TRP A 216 -2.68 10.87 1.03
N TYR A 217 -3.73 10.15 0.65
CA TYR A 217 -5.04 10.21 1.32
C TYR A 217 -4.92 10.01 2.85
N ALA A 218 -4.26 8.94 3.27
CA ALA A 218 -4.10 8.65 4.69
C ALA A 218 -3.29 9.73 5.43
N THR A 219 -2.22 10.22 4.80
CA THR A 219 -1.36 11.26 5.34
C THR A 219 -2.11 12.59 5.46
N ASP A 220 -2.86 12.99 4.44
CA ASP A 220 -3.64 14.22 4.41
C ASP A 220 -4.76 14.20 5.47
N MET A 221 -5.49 13.09 5.60
CA MET A 221 -6.51 12.92 6.64
C MET A 221 -5.92 13.07 8.05
N ILE A 222 -4.74 12.50 8.30
CA ILE A 222 -4.06 12.63 9.60
C ILE A 222 -3.57 14.07 9.83
N ARG A 223 -3.00 14.73 8.82
CA ARG A 223 -2.59 16.14 8.89
C ARG A 223 -3.78 17.07 9.18
N ARG A 224 -4.95 16.75 8.67
CA ARG A 224 -6.21 17.47 8.97
C ARG A 224 -6.79 17.15 10.36
N GLY A 225 -6.09 16.34 11.17
CA GLY A 225 -6.50 16.02 12.53
C GLY A 225 -7.57 14.92 12.64
N VAL A 226 -7.86 14.19 11.57
CA VAL A 226 -8.80 13.07 11.62
C VAL A 226 -8.23 11.96 12.50
N ASN A 227 -9.07 11.43 13.40
CA ASN A 227 -8.68 10.35 14.29
C ASN A 227 -8.09 9.15 13.51
N PRO A 228 -6.91 8.64 13.88
CA PRO A 228 -6.26 7.53 13.19
C PRO A 228 -7.14 6.27 13.07
N GLU A 229 -8.02 6.00 14.02
CA GLU A 229 -8.97 4.88 13.93
C GLU A 229 -10.02 5.09 12.84
N VAL A 230 -10.49 6.33 12.65
CA VAL A 230 -11.40 6.68 11.55
C VAL A 230 -10.67 6.50 10.20
N VAL A 231 -9.43 6.99 10.10
CA VAL A 231 -8.59 6.79 8.91
C VAL A 231 -8.37 5.31 8.64
N ARG A 232 -8.06 4.52 9.67
CA ARG A 232 -7.90 3.07 9.57
C ARG A 232 -9.12 2.38 8.98
N ARG A 233 -10.32 2.71 9.49
CA ARG A 233 -11.60 2.15 9.02
C ARG A 233 -11.87 2.56 7.58
N GLN A 234 -11.74 3.84 7.26
CA GLN A 234 -11.92 4.38 5.92
C GLN A 234 -10.94 3.74 4.91
N MET A 235 -9.69 3.53 5.33
CA MET A 235 -8.66 2.84 4.54
C MET A 235 -8.84 1.32 4.51
N ARG A 236 -9.69 0.76 5.37
CA ARG A 236 -9.85 -0.69 5.53
C ARG A 236 -8.51 -1.40 5.77
N HIS A 237 -7.69 -0.84 6.68
CA HIS A 237 -6.45 -1.46 7.10
C HIS A 237 -6.72 -2.58 8.11
N LYS A 238 -6.33 -3.82 7.78
CA LYS A 238 -6.40 -4.95 8.72
C LYS A 238 -5.51 -4.74 9.95
N ASN A 239 -4.28 -4.25 9.70
CA ASN A 239 -3.30 -4.00 10.74
C ASN A 239 -3.30 -2.51 11.08
N VAL A 240 -3.55 -2.21 12.35
CA VAL A 240 -3.53 -0.85 12.91
C VAL A 240 -2.13 -0.23 12.79
N SER A 241 -1.06 -1.03 12.87
CA SER A 241 0.32 -0.54 12.80
C SER A 241 0.63 0.23 11.51
N VAL A 242 -0.06 -0.06 10.41
CA VAL A 242 0.11 0.68 9.16
C VAL A 242 -0.34 2.13 9.31
N THR A 243 -1.52 2.35 9.90
CA THR A 243 -2.06 3.70 10.11
C THR A 243 -1.31 4.44 11.23
N LEU A 244 -0.95 3.73 12.31
CA LEU A 244 -0.17 4.31 13.40
C LEU A 244 1.21 4.79 12.93
N ARG A 245 1.87 4.07 12.03
CA ARG A 245 3.15 4.50 11.47
C ARG A 245 3.01 5.80 10.68
N ILE A 246 1.96 5.95 9.87
CA ILE A 246 1.69 7.22 9.16
C ILE A 246 1.43 8.33 10.18
N TYR A 247 0.64 8.05 11.22
CA TYR A 247 0.36 9.00 12.29
C TYR A 247 1.64 9.45 13.01
N THR A 248 2.49 8.50 13.41
CA THR A 248 3.76 8.81 14.09
C THR A 248 4.67 9.64 13.19
N GLN A 249 4.77 9.31 11.90
CA GLN A 249 5.58 10.10 10.95
C GLN A 249 5.07 11.53 10.84
N VAL A 250 3.77 11.75 10.63
CA VAL A 250 3.17 13.09 10.53
C VAL A 250 3.39 13.90 11.82
N ARG A 251 3.21 13.25 12.99
CA ARG A 251 3.43 13.91 14.27
C ARG A 251 4.90 14.24 14.53
N SER A 252 5.83 13.42 14.09
CA SER A 252 7.27 13.73 14.17
C SER A 252 7.62 14.93 13.31
N GLU A 253 7.12 15.00 12.08
CA GLU A 253 7.30 16.16 11.19
C GLU A 253 6.72 17.45 11.83
N GLU A 254 5.54 17.38 12.44
CA GLU A 254 4.92 18.51 13.14
C GLU A 254 5.72 18.93 14.38
N ILE A 255 6.27 17.98 15.14
CA ILE A 255 7.10 18.26 16.31
C ILE A 255 8.40 18.94 15.87
N GLU A 256 9.09 18.40 14.86
CA GLU A 256 10.31 18.98 14.32
C GLU A 256 10.11 20.41 13.80
N ALA A 257 8.97 20.66 13.15
CA ALA A 257 8.63 21.98 12.63
C ALA A 257 8.23 22.99 13.72
N SER A 258 7.55 22.55 14.78
CA SER A 258 6.94 23.44 15.78
C SER A 258 7.69 23.53 17.10
N LEU A 259 8.50 22.52 17.46
CA LEU A 259 9.16 22.43 18.75
C LEU A 259 10.19 23.54 18.98
N PRO A 260 11.04 23.93 18.00
CA PRO A 260 11.99 25.03 18.22
C PRO A 260 11.30 26.34 18.62
N THR A 261 10.22 26.71 17.93
CA THR A 261 9.44 27.91 18.21
C THR A 261 8.79 27.86 19.59
N ARG A 262 8.18 26.70 19.96
CA ARG A 262 7.56 26.51 21.29
C ARG A 262 8.58 26.50 22.42
N LEU A 263 9.76 25.92 22.23
CA LEU A 263 10.82 25.93 23.22
C LEU A 263 11.36 27.35 23.48
N ASP A 264 11.43 28.17 22.43
CA ASP A 264 11.81 29.57 22.55
C ASP A 264 10.73 30.41 23.26
N GLU A 265 9.45 30.09 23.02
CA GLU A 265 8.32 30.71 23.74
C GLU A 265 8.27 30.32 25.24
N MET A 266 8.69 29.12 25.59
CA MET A 266 8.77 28.67 26.99
C MET A 266 9.74 29.49 27.88
N LYS A 267 10.68 30.22 27.26
CA LYS A 267 11.56 31.16 27.98
C LYS A 267 10.85 32.45 28.39
N LYS A 268 9.68 32.74 27.84
CA LYS A 268 8.88 33.91 28.22
C LYS A 268 7.98 33.55 29.39
N PRO A 269 7.88 34.39 30.43
CA PRO A 269 6.92 34.19 31.53
C PRO A 269 5.50 34.11 30.95
N LEU A 270 4.68 33.18 31.45
CA LEU A 270 3.25 33.14 31.12
C LEU A 270 2.59 34.44 31.58
N GLU A 271 2.15 35.26 30.64
CA GLU A 271 1.49 36.55 30.92
C GLU A 271 0.08 36.39 31.53
N THR A 272 -0.45 35.17 31.57
CA THR A 272 -1.76 34.90 32.14
C THR A 272 -1.67 33.99 33.37
N PRO A 273 -2.23 34.40 34.53
CA PRO A 273 -2.27 33.55 35.71
C PRO A 273 -3.12 32.31 35.42
N VAL A 274 -2.54 31.13 35.63
CA VAL A 274 -3.27 29.88 35.59
C VAL A 274 -4.38 29.95 36.62
N ARG A 275 -5.66 30.05 36.20
CA ARG A 275 -6.80 29.92 37.11
C ARG A 275 -6.69 28.57 37.81
N ALA A 276 -6.39 28.58 39.08
CA ALA A 276 -6.35 27.39 39.91
C ALA A 276 -7.71 26.66 39.77
N LEU A 277 -7.69 25.44 39.27
CA LEU A 277 -8.83 24.53 39.31
C LEU A 277 -9.18 24.31 40.80
N ARG A 278 -10.26 24.94 41.28
CA ARG A 278 -10.86 24.61 42.57
C ARG A 278 -11.41 23.19 42.46
N LEU A 279 -10.78 22.27 43.17
CA LEU A 279 -11.35 20.97 43.46
C LEU A 279 -12.65 21.20 44.24
N VAL A 280 -13.79 20.91 43.65
CA VAL A 280 -15.07 20.81 44.33
C VAL A 280 -15.02 19.50 45.14
N LYS A 281 -15.12 19.61 46.46
CA LYS A 281 -15.26 18.47 47.36
C LYS A 281 -16.62 17.81 47.21
#